data_6a98e401c3d3f6d9bbd9013acff87af9
#
_entry.id   6a98e401c3d3f6d9bbd9013acff87af9
#
_cell.length_a   1.000
_cell.length_b   1.000
_cell.length_c   1.000
_cell.angle_alpha   90.00
_cell.angle_beta   90.00
_cell.angle_gamma   90.00
#
_symmetry.space_group_name_H-M   'P 1'
#
loop_
_entity.id
_entity.type
_entity.pdbx_description
1 polymer ?
#
loop_
_entity_poly.entity_id
_entity_poly.type
_entity_poly.pdbx_seq_one_letter_code
_entity_poly.pdbx_strand_id
1 'polypeptide(L)'
;ADALIASDGPRLHRDRPTVYLGTRGTANLDLVLRLRDGGHHSGNWGGLLRNPGSVLANAIASMVDANGVLKIAALRPPPIPANVRAALADVQVGGGPDDPAVDVTWGEPGLSPAERVFAWNTLEVLAYGCGNPQAPVNAIPPVATATIQLRFVVGTDVRDIAGAVRAHLAAQGFEGISVSEPMVMHASRADPDNDWVRLAMASIQRTTGVKPTLLPNLGGSLPNDVFADGLGLPTVWVPHSYPACSQHAPNEHVLAPLMREGLLMMAGLLWDVGEQAAVLPRRGR
;
A
#
# COMPACT_ATOMS: atom_id res chain seq x y z
N ALA A 1 -25.02 12.16 -6.17
CA ALA A 1 -24.09 12.60 -5.13
C ALA A 1 -22.98 13.43 -5.78
N ASP A 2 -22.45 14.41 -5.05
CA ASP A 2 -21.42 15.33 -5.54
C ASP A 2 -20.05 15.02 -4.95
N ALA A 3 -20.01 14.30 -3.83
CA ALA A 3 -18.81 13.78 -3.19
C ALA A 3 -19.13 12.56 -2.32
N LEU A 4 -18.12 11.79 -1.95
CA LEU A 4 -18.16 10.79 -0.89
C LEU A 4 -17.42 11.33 0.33
N ILE A 5 -18.09 11.37 1.46
CA ILE A 5 -17.49 11.58 2.79
C ILE A 5 -17.73 10.32 3.59
N ALA A 6 -16.68 9.62 3.96
CA ALA A 6 -16.77 8.31 4.59
C ALA A 6 -15.82 8.19 5.79
N SER A 7 -16.04 7.16 6.58
CA SER A 7 -15.18 6.85 7.74
C SER A 7 -14.76 5.40 7.67
N ASP A 8 -13.44 5.17 7.59
CA ASP A 8 -12.82 3.87 7.68
C ASP A 8 -11.31 4.05 7.91
N GLY A 9 -10.62 2.97 8.33
CA GLY A 9 -9.19 2.95 8.57
C GLY A 9 -8.73 3.72 9.83
N PRO A 10 -7.45 3.66 10.14
CA PRO A 10 -6.87 4.38 11.26
C PRO A 10 -6.42 5.78 10.89
N ARG A 11 -6.42 6.69 11.86
CA ARG A 11 -5.61 7.91 11.80
C ARG A 11 -4.13 7.58 11.68
N LEU A 12 -3.34 8.48 11.16
CA LEU A 12 -1.88 8.31 11.16
C LEU A 12 -1.32 8.36 12.59
N HIS A 13 -1.80 9.31 13.39
CA HIS A 13 -1.46 9.46 14.81
C HIS A 13 -2.72 9.61 15.64
N ARG A 14 -2.69 9.09 16.86
CA ARG A 14 -3.82 9.14 17.81
C ARG A 14 -4.33 10.56 18.05
N ASP A 15 -3.43 11.50 18.26
CA ASP A 15 -3.75 12.84 18.77
C ASP A 15 -3.92 13.89 17.65
N ARG A 16 -3.83 13.48 16.40
CA ARG A 16 -4.02 14.36 15.25
C ARG A 16 -5.06 13.78 14.29
N PRO A 17 -6.16 14.49 13.99
CA PRO A 17 -7.11 14.06 12.97
C PRO A 17 -6.41 13.80 11.65
N THR A 18 -6.91 12.84 10.89
CA THR A 18 -6.38 12.48 9.57
C THR A 18 -7.51 12.56 8.55
N VAL A 19 -7.19 13.03 7.36
CA VAL A 19 -8.03 12.94 6.16
C VAL A 19 -7.21 12.23 5.10
N TYR A 20 -7.76 11.20 4.44
CA TYR A 20 -7.13 10.62 3.27
C TYR A 20 -8.08 10.61 2.06
N LEU A 21 -7.48 10.68 0.87
CA LEU A 21 -8.19 11.00 -0.37
C LEU A 21 -8.43 9.78 -1.24
N GLY A 22 -7.89 8.67 -0.83
CA GLY A 22 -7.95 7.41 -1.54
C GLY A 22 -6.99 6.39 -0.95
N THR A 23 -6.63 5.37 -1.73
CA THR A 23 -5.85 4.24 -1.24
C THR A 23 -4.79 3.82 -2.26
N ARG A 24 -3.73 3.20 -1.77
CA ARG A 24 -2.85 2.43 -2.65
C ARG A 24 -3.59 1.20 -3.16
N GLY A 25 -3.27 0.78 -4.37
CA GLY A 25 -3.65 -0.51 -4.88
C GLY A 25 -2.78 -1.64 -4.33
N THR A 26 -3.23 -2.87 -4.52
CA THR A 26 -2.50 -4.08 -4.14
C THR A 26 -2.71 -5.20 -5.15
N ALA A 27 -1.65 -5.98 -5.35
CA ALA A 27 -1.68 -7.20 -6.13
C ALA A 27 -0.75 -8.24 -5.48
N ASN A 28 -1.26 -9.43 -5.19
CA ASN A 28 -0.47 -10.56 -4.70
C ASN A 28 -0.21 -11.52 -5.85
N LEU A 29 1.03 -11.97 -5.99
CA LEU A 29 1.42 -12.93 -7.01
C LEU A 29 2.17 -14.08 -6.37
N ASP A 30 1.82 -15.30 -6.78
CA ASP A 30 2.58 -16.49 -6.42
C ASP A 30 3.60 -16.82 -7.49
N LEU A 31 4.83 -17.06 -7.04
CA LEU A 31 5.95 -17.50 -7.85
C LEU A 31 6.25 -18.95 -7.55
N VAL A 32 6.29 -19.80 -8.56
CA VAL A 32 6.59 -21.22 -8.41
C VAL A 32 7.69 -21.62 -9.37
N LEU A 33 8.77 -22.16 -8.85
CA LEU A 33 9.82 -22.79 -9.66
C LEU A 33 9.90 -24.28 -9.34
N ARG A 34 9.41 -25.11 -10.27
CA ARG A 34 9.52 -26.57 -10.24
C ARG A 34 10.55 -27.01 -11.27
N LEU A 35 11.65 -27.62 -10.82
CA LEU A 35 12.74 -28.04 -11.71
C LEU A 35 12.73 -29.53 -12.02
N ARG A 36 12.12 -30.35 -11.15
CA ARG A 36 12.07 -31.82 -11.29
C ARG A 36 11.04 -32.46 -10.38
N ASP A 37 10.88 -33.76 -10.51
CA ASP A 37 10.10 -34.58 -9.58
C ASP A 37 11.03 -35.19 -8.53
N GLY A 38 10.66 -35.07 -7.26
CA GLY A 38 11.43 -35.57 -6.12
C GLY A 38 12.72 -34.81 -5.81
N GLY A 39 13.25 -35.04 -4.63
CA GLY A 39 14.53 -34.51 -4.17
C GLY A 39 15.70 -35.43 -4.54
N HIS A 40 16.90 -34.86 -4.66
CA HIS A 40 18.11 -35.64 -4.96
C HIS A 40 19.19 -35.36 -3.90
N HIS A 41 19.89 -36.41 -3.48
CA HIS A 41 20.93 -36.33 -2.45
C HIS A 41 21.98 -35.23 -2.78
N SER A 42 22.13 -34.26 -1.89
CA SER A 42 22.93 -33.06 -2.12
C SER A 42 24.44 -33.36 -2.28
N GLY A 43 24.94 -34.39 -1.57
CA GLY A 43 26.32 -34.83 -1.70
C GLY A 43 26.64 -35.45 -3.04
N ASN A 44 25.66 -36.10 -3.70
CA ASN A 44 25.89 -36.74 -5.01
C ASN A 44 25.66 -35.78 -6.19
N TRP A 45 24.76 -34.79 -6.00
CA TRP A 45 24.24 -33.97 -7.08
C TRP A 45 24.43 -32.45 -6.86
N GLY A 46 24.97 -32.04 -5.72
CA GLY A 46 25.36 -30.64 -5.48
C GLY A 46 26.40 -30.17 -6.50
N GLY A 47 26.20 -28.97 -7.03
CA GLY A 47 27.05 -28.41 -8.11
C GLY A 47 26.64 -28.87 -9.52
N LEU A 48 25.82 -29.92 -9.66
CA LEU A 48 25.33 -30.41 -10.96
C LEU A 48 23.86 -30.08 -11.22
N LEU A 49 23.02 -30.14 -10.19
CA LEU A 49 21.60 -29.82 -10.30
C LEU A 49 21.30 -28.41 -9.79
N ARG A 50 20.53 -27.66 -10.57
CA ARG A 50 20.03 -26.36 -10.13
C ARG A 50 19.19 -26.53 -8.87
N ASN A 51 19.40 -25.67 -7.87
CA ASN A 51 18.60 -25.63 -6.66
C ASN A 51 17.50 -24.58 -6.85
N PRO A 52 16.19 -24.96 -6.81
CA PRO A 52 15.11 -24.02 -7.06
C PRO A 52 15.05 -22.90 -6.00
N GLY A 53 15.44 -23.18 -4.74
CA GLY A 53 15.51 -22.15 -3.70
C GLY A 53 16.52 -21.07 -4.03
N SER A 54 17.77 -21.46 -4.40
CA SER A 54 18.78 -20.48 -4.80
C SER A 54 18.37 -19.68 -6.04
N VAL A 55 17.77 -20.33 -7.04
CA VAL A 55 17.31 -19.65 -8.25
C VAL A 55 16.19 -18.65 -7.95
N LEU A 56 15.18 -19.06 -7.18
CA LEU A 56 14.05 -18.19 -6.83
C LEU A 56 14.49 -17.02 -5.95
N ALA A 57 15.41 -17.22 -5.01
CA ALA A 57 15.96 -16.14 -4.19
C ALA A 57 16.67 -15.07 -5.05
N ASN A 58 17.48 -15.50 -6.02
CA ASN A 58 18.12 -14.56 -6.94
C ASN A 58 17.13 -13.88 -7.90
N ALA A 59 16.08 -14.57 -8.31
CA ALA A 59 15.00 -14.00 -9.09
C ALA A 59 14.28 -12.87 -8.29
N ILE A 60 13.98 -13.10 -7.03
CA ILE A 60 13.42 -12.07 -6.13
C ILE A 60 14.41 -10.90 -5.97
N ALA A 61 15.70 -11.18 -5.75
CA ALA A 61 16.72 -10.13 -5.64
C ALA A 61 16.92 -9.32 -6.94
N SER A 62 16.49 -9.85 -8.10
CA SER A 62 16.44 -9.07 -9.34
C SER A 62 15.26 -8.10 -9.39
N MET A 63 14.17 -8.39 -8.67
CA MET A 63 12.94 -7.59 -8.65
C MET A 63 12.96 -6.49 -7.59
N VAL A 64 13.57 -6.78 -6.43
CA VAL A 64 13.77 -5.83 -5.33
C VAL A 64 15.20 -5.99 -4.81
N ASP A 65 15.90 -4.88 -4.60
CA ASP A 65 17.29 -4.95 -4.15
C ASP A 65 17.41 -5.12 -2.62
N ALA A 66 18.66 -5.19 -2.14
CA ALA A 66 18.96 -5.36 -0.71
C ALA A 66 18.50 -4.20 0.18
N ASN A 67 18.10 -3.08 -0.40
CA ASN A 67 17.57 -1.92 0.30
C ASN A 67 16.06 -1.73 0.08
N GLY A 68 15.35 -2.71 -0.51
CA GLY A 68 13.92 -2.63 -0.75
C GLY A 68 13.51 -1.76 -1.95
N VAL A 69 14.42 -1.43 -2.85
CA VAL A 69 14.13 -0.63 -4.05
C VAL A 69 13.52 -1.51 -5.14
N LEU A 70 12.34 -1.16 -5.64
CA LEU A 70 11.67 -1.85 -6.74
C LEU A 70 12.45 -1.68 -8.06
N LYS A 71 12.89 -2.80 -8.65
CA LYS A 71 13.71 -2.84 -9.86
C LYS A 71 12.95 -3.21 -11.14
N ILE A 72 11.70 -3.65 -11.04
CA ILE A 72 10.87 -3.92 -12.21
C ILE A 72 10.46 -2.58 -12.83
N ALA A 73 11.13 -2.17 -13.89
CA ALA A 73 10.95 -0.84 -14.48
C ALA A 73 9.50 -0.55 -14.88
N ALA A 74 8.80 -1.53 -15.45
CA ALA A 74 7.40 -1.41 -15.85
C ALA A 74 6.41 -1.17 -14.68
N LEU A 75 6.81 -1.53 -13.45
CA LEU A 75 6.00 -1.37 -12.25
C LEU A 75 6.44 -0.18 -11.37
N ARG A 76 7.39 0.63 -11.83
CA ARG A 76 7.74 1.87 -11.12
C ARG A 76 6.66 2.93 -11.35
N PRO A 77 6.32 3.72 -10.32
CA PRO A 77 5.32 4.77 -10.48
C PRO A 77 5.86 5.95 -11.28
N PRO A 78 4.98 6.82 -11.81
CA PRO A 78 5.40 8.11 -12.34
C PRO A 78 5.97 9.00 -11.22
N PRO A 79 6.63 10.12 -11.57
CA PRO A 79 7.08 11.10 -10.60
C PRO A 79 5.94 11.57 -9.67
N ILE A 80 6.24 11.78 -8.39
CA ILE A 80 5.27 12.25 -7.41
C ILE A 80 4.79 13.66 -7.81
N PRO A 81 3.48 13.88 -8.00
CA PRO A 81 2.95 15.21 -8.33
C PRO A 81 3.28 16.25 -7.24
N ALA A 82 3.48 17.50 -7.64
CA ALA A 82 3.91 18.56 -6.72
C ALA A 82 2.91 18.78 -5.56
N ASN A 83 1.61 18.77 -5.82
CA ASN A 83 0.57 18.91 -4.79
C ASN A 83 0.51 17.70 -3.83
N VAL A 84 0.77 16.50 -4.31
CA VAL A 84 0.92 15.30 -3.47
C VAL A 84 2.14 15.43 -2.56
N ARG A 85 3.26 15.85 -3.10
CA ARG A 85 4.49 16.12 -2.32
C ARG A 85 4.28 17.20 -1.28
N ALA A 86 3.59 18.30 -1.64
CA ALA A 86 3.24 19.36 -0.71
C ALA A 86 2.32 18.86 0.43
N ALA A 87 1.35 17.99 0.15
CA ALA A 87 0.48 17.39 1.16
C ALA A 87 1.26 16.49 2.15
N LEU A 88 2.35 15.87 1.70
CA LEU A 88 3.19 14.99 2.53
C LEU A 88 4.30 15.72 3.29
N ALA A 89 4.52 17.02 3.05
CA ALA A 89 5.67 17.75 3.59
C ALA A 89 5.70 17.85 5.13
N ASP A 90 4.55 17.85 5.81
CA ASP A 90 4.43 17.86 7.27
C ASP A 90 3.98 16.53 7.87
N VAL A 91 4.02 15.45 7.08
CA VAL A 91 3.61 14.11 7.49
C VAL A 91 4.79 13.37 8.09
N GLN A 92 4.68 13.00 9.35
CA GLN A 92 5.61 12.11 10.04
C GLN A 92 5.07 10.69 10.04
N VAL A 93 5.94 9.71 9.78
CA VAL A 93 5.61 8.28 9.80
C VAL A 93 6.49 7.63 10.86
N GLY A 94 5.89 6.88 11.77
CA GLY A 94 6.59 6.30 12.90
C GLY A 94 6.93 7.32 13.99
N GLY A 95 7.60 6.85 15.04
CA GLY A 95 8.05 7.68 16.17
C GLY A 95 7.05 7.76 17.32
N GLY A 96 5.87 7.15 17.21
CA GLY A 96 4.95 6.95 18.32
C GLY A 96 5.44 5.83 19.25
N PRO A 97 4.95 5.77 20.51
CA PRO A 97 5.39 4.77 21.48
C PRO A 97 5.04 3.31 21.08
N ASP A 98 4.03 3.14 20.24
CA ASP A 98 3.55 1.85 19.78
C ASP A 98 3.97 1.55 18.33
N ASP A 99 4.69 2.46 17.68
CA ASP A 99 5.14 2.29 16.29
C ASP A 99 6.41 1.43 16.22
N PRO A 100 6.59 0.64 15.16
CA PRO A 100 7.85 -0.05 14.93
C PRO A 100 8.97 0.96 14.63
N ALA A 101 10.20 0.60 14.97
CA ALA A 101 11.38 1.36 14.56
C ALA A 101 11.48 1.38 13.02
N VAL A 102 11.64 2.56 12.45
CA VAL A 102 11.73 2.73 11.00
C VAL A 102 13.16 2.51 10.52
N ASP A 103 13.35 1.63 9.54
CA ASP A 103 14.62 1.44 8.83
C ASP A 103 14.83 2.60 7.84
N VAL A 104 15.56 3.62 8.24
CA VAL A 104 15.72 4.88 7.48
C VAL A 104 16.36 4.68 6.11
N THR A 105 17.17 3.64 5.93
CA THR A 105 17.86 3.29 4.68
C THR A 105 17.03 2.38 3.76
N TRP A 106 15.88 1.87 4.23
CA TRP A 106 15.03 0.97 3.46
C TRP A 106 14.13 1.72 2.48
N GLY A 107 13.99 1.21 1.26
CA GLY A 107 13.11 1.74 0.21
C GLY A 107 13.79 2.73 -0.73
N GLU A 108 13.00 3.37 -1.58
CA GLU A 108 13.47 4.26 -2.64
C GLU A 108 14.33 5.41 -2.07
N PRO A 109 15.57 5.60 -2.56
CA PRO A 109 16.45 6.67 -2.09
C PRO A 109 15.91 8.05 -2.49
N GLY A 110 16.22 9.06 -1.67
CA GLY A 110 15.84 10.45 -1.94
C GLY A 110 14.37 10.77 -1.64
N LEU A 111 13.57 9.80 -1.20
CA LEU A 111 12.20 10.00 -0.75
C LEU A 111 12.13 10.02 0.79
N SER A 112 11.29 10.90 1.33
CA SER A 112 10.95 10.89 2.75
C SER A 112 10.19 9.61 3.14
N PRO A 113 10.14 9.22 4.43
CA PRO A 113 9.32 8.08 4.87
C PRO A 113 7.85 8.19 4.44
N ALA A 114 7.26 9.40 4.51
CA ALA A 114 5.90 9.64 4.06
C ALA A 114 5.72 9.43 2.54
N GLU A 115 6.67 9.89 1.74
CA GLU A 115 6.64 9.67 0.28
C GLU A 115 6.77 8.19 -0.07
N ARG A 116 7.63 7.43 0.62
CA ARG A 116 7.78 5.98 0.41
C ARG A 116 6.48 5.22 0.70
N VAL A 117 5.79 5.57 1.78
CA VAL A 117 4.56 4.87 2.19
C VAL A 117 3.34 5.31 1.40
N PHE A 118 3.17 6.62 1.16
CA PHE A 118 1.91 7.18 0.65
C PHE A 118 1.97 7.63 -0.82
N ALA A 119 3.14 7.67 -1.44
CA ALA A 119 3.30 8.16 -2.80
C ALA A 119 4.24 7.33 -3.68
N TRP A 120 4.64 6.13 -3.23
CA TRP A 120 5.56 5.27 -3.99
C TRP A 120 5.11 3.81 -4.00
N ASN A 121 5.65 3.04 -4.97
CA ASN A 121 5.39 1.60 -5.06
C ASN A 121 6.40 0.80 -4.24
N THR A 122 5.94 -0.29 -3.63
CA THR A 122 6.79 -1.25 -2.91
C THR A 122 6.47 -2.68 -3.33
N LEU A 123 7.48 -3.53 -3.30
CA LEU A 123 7.35 -4.97 -3.52
C LEU A 123 7.81 -5.69 -2.26
N GLU A 124 6.90 -6.43 -1.64
CA GLU A 124 7.16 -7.16 -0.40
C GLU A 124 7.14 -8.67 -0.64
N VAL A 125 8.01 -9.41 0.04
CA VAL A 125 7.98 -10.87 0.07
C VAL A 125 7.17 -11.30 1.29
N LEU A 126 5.96 -11.81 1.06
CA LEU A 126 5.06 -12.21 2.15
C LEU A 126 5.35 -13.64 2.64
N ALA A 127 5.79 -14.51 1.73
CA ALA A 127 6.15 -15.88 2.04
C ALA A 127 7.26 -16.38 1.12
N TYR A 128 8.08 -17.29 1.63
CA TYR A 128 9.11 -17.98 0.87
C TYR A 128 9.26 -19.41 1.39
N GLY A 129 9.26 -20.41 0.50
CA GLY A 129 9.33 -21.81 0.87
C GLY A 129 10.22 -22.60 -0.07
N CYS A 130 11.15 -23.41 0.50
CA CYS A 130 11.97 -24.37 -0.22
C CYS A 130 12.39 -25.49 0.74
N GLY A 131 11.94 -26.72 0.48
CA GLY A 131 12.11 -27.84 1.41
C GLY A 131 11.22 -27.71 2.66
N ASN A 132 11.57 -28.45 3.73
CA ASN A 132 10.87 -28.40 5.01
C ASN A 132 11.80 -27.86 6.11
N PRO A 133 11.61 -26.62 6.59
CA PRO A 133 12.48 -26.03 7.62
C PRO A 133 12.43 -26.76 8.97
N GLN A 134 11.32 -27.42 9.31
CA GLN A 134 11.16 -28.16 10.56
C GLN A 134 11.84 -29.54 10.52
N ALA A 135 12.06 -30.08 9.33
CA ALA A 135 12.72 -31.38 9.12
C ALA A 135 13.59 -31.34 7.88
N PRO A 136 14.72 -30.63 7.88
CA PRO A 136 15.60 -30.52 6.71
C PRO A 136 16.24 -31.87 6.42
N VAL A 137 16.34 -32.20 5.14
CA VAL A 137 16.97 -33.42 4.64
C VAL A 137 18.16 -33.07 3.74
N ASN A 138 19.15 -33.98 3.62
CA ASN A 138 20.32 -33.78 2.77
C ASN A 138 20.00 -34.00 1.29
N ALA A 139 18.98 -33.30 0.78
CA ALA A 139 18.55 -33.39 -0.61
C ALA A 139 18.29 -32.02 -1.21
N ILE A 140 18.60 -31.86 -2.49
CA ILE A 140 18.20 -30.67 -3.28
C ILE A 140 16.70 -30.75 -3.50
N PRO A 141 15.90 -29.78 -3.03
CA PRO A 141 14.43 -29.82 -3.20
C PRO A 141 14.04 -29.75 -4.69
N PRO A 142 12.85 -30.28 -5.04
CA PRO A 142 12.35 -30.22 -6.41
C PRO A 142 11.69 -28.88 -6.77
N VAL A 143 11.20 -28.15 -5.78
CA VAL A 143 10.37 -26.94 -5.96
C VAL A 143 10.72 -25.86 -4.92
N ALA A 144 10.59 -24.61 -5.32
CA ALA A 144 10.55 -23.45 -4.43
C ALA A 144 9.35 -22.58 -4.80
N THR A 145 8.79 -21.91 -3.79
CA THR A 145 7.63 -21.04 -3.93
C THR A 145 7.85 -19.73 -3.18
N ALA A 146 7.25 -18.66 -3.67
CA ALA A 146 7.17 -17.40 -2.93
C ALA A 146 5.85 -16.70 -3.23
N THR A 147 5.34 -15.94 -2.26
CA THR A 147 4.26 -14.98 -2.47
C THR A 147 4.82 -13.60 -2.33
N ILE A 148 4.69 -12.79 -3.38
CA ILE A 148 5.08 -11.38 -3.40
C ILE A 148 3.85 -10.49 -3.46
N GLN A 149 3.95 -9.30 -2.88
CA GLN A 149 2.90 -8.29 -2.92
C GLN A 149 3.43 -6.99 -3.51
N LEU A 150 2.80 -6.52 -4.57
CA LEU A 150 3.00 -5.17 -5.08
C LEU A 150 1.98 -4.24 -4.40
N ARG A 151 2.45 -3.19 -3.73
CA ARG A 151 1.65 -2.03 -3.34
C ARG A 151 1.97 -0.89 -4.29
N PHE A 152 0.94 -0.29 -4.90
CA PHE A 152 1.15 0.70 -5.96
C PHE A 152 0.26 1.92 -5.81
N VAL A 153 0.70 3.04 -6.38
CA VAL A 153 -0.01 4.31 -6.38
C VAL A 153 -0.66 4.58 -7.74
N VAL A 154 -1.54 5.57 -7.76
CA VAL A 154 -2.20 6.07 -8.97
C VAL A 154 -1.17 6.43 -10.05
N GLY A 155 -1.44 6.03 -11.29
CA GLY A 155 -0.57 6.25 -12.44
C GLY A 155 0.40 5.10 -12.73
N THR A 156 0.48 4.08 -11.87
CA THR A 156 1.19 2.83 -12.18
C THR A 156 0.43 2.05 -13.25
N ASP A 157 1.13 1.54 -14.26
CA ASP A 157 0.50 0.66 -15.25
C ASP A 157 0.28 -0.74 -14.64
N VAL A 158 -0.97 -1.06 -14.38
CA VAL A 158 -1.39 -2.31 -13.74
C VAL A 158 -2.23 -3.21 -14.66
N ARG A 159 -2.25 -2.92 -15.96
CA ARG A 159 -3.04 -3.69 -16.94
C ARG A 159 -2.58 -5.14 -17.07
N ASP A 160 -1.28 -5.39 -16.89
CA ASP A 160 -0.68 -6.72 -16.94
C ASP A 160 0.51 -6.81 -15.97
N ILE A 161 0.22 -6.83 -14.67
CA ILE A 161 1.26 -6.93 -13.63
C ILE A 161 2.03 -8.25 -13.75
N ALA A 162 1.32 -9.36 -13.96
CA ALA A 162 1.95 -10.68 -14.09
C ALA A 162 2.84 -10.76 -15.33
N GLY A 163 2.42 -10.19 -16.45
CA GLY A 163 3.23 -10.07 -17.66
C GLY A 163 4.50 -9.21 -17.45
N ALA A 164 4.39 -8.10 -16.72
CA ALA A 164 5.53 -7.26 -16.38
C ALA A 164 6.56 -8.02 -15.52
N VAL A 165 6.10 -8.80 -14.54
CA VAL A 165 6.96 -9.66 -13.71
C VAL A 165 7.60 -10.76 -14.57
N ARG A 166 6.83 -11.47 -15.39
CA ARG A 166 7.36 -12.51 -16.30
C ARG A 166 8.41 -11.96 -17.25
N ALA A 167 8.14 -10.81 -17.86
CA ALA A 167 9.07 -10.16 -18.79
C ALA A 167 10.38 -9.75 -18.08
N HIS A 168 10.28 -9.19 -16.86
CA HIS A 168 11.46 -8.87 -16.06
C HIS A 168 12.28 -10.11 -15.74
N LEU A 169 11.64 -11.18 -15.24
CA LEU A 169 12.32 -12.44 -14.90
C LEU A 169 13.02 -13.05 -16.11
N ALA A 170 12.37 -13.09 -17.27
CA ALA A 170 12.97 -13.57 -18.52
C ALA A 170 14.18 -12.72 -18.93
N ALA A 171 14.08 -11.39 -18.86
CA ALA A 171 15.19 -10.49 -19.16
C ALA A 171 16.39 -10.64 -18.20
N GLN A 172 16.17 -11.17 -16.99
CA GLN A 172 17.20 -11.46 -16.01
C GLN A 172 17.66 -12.94 -16.04
N GLY A 173 17.20 -13.74 -17.01
CA GLY A 173 17.60 -15.14 -17.18
C GLY A 173 16.93 -16.12 -16.22
N PHE A 174 15.78 -15.77 -15.68
CA PHE A 174 15.00 -16.60 -14.76
C PHE A 174 13.74 -17.20 -15.42
N GLU A 175 13.90 -17.72 -16.65
CA GLU A 175 12.81 -18.44 -17.33
C GLU A 175 12.41 -19.70 -16.55
N GLY A 176 11.14 -20.08 -16.66
CA GLY A 176 10.59 -21.29 -16.02
C GLY A 176 9.99 -21.03 -14.64
N ILE A 177 10.03 -19.81 -14.11
CA ILE A 177 9.27 -19.41 -12.94
C ILE A 177 7.83 -19.12 -13.39
N SER A 178 6.87 -19.89 -12.85
CA SER A 178 5.45 -19.59 -13.02
C SER A 178 5.07 -18.40 -12.16
N VAL A 179 4.29 -17.48 -12.73
CA VAL A 179 3.75 -16.30 -12.05
C VAL A 179 2.22 -16.36 -12.16
N SER A 180 1.53 -16.37 -11.02
CA SER A 180 0.06 -16.39 -11.00
C SER A 180 -0.53 -15.06 -11.50
N GLU A 181 -1.77 -15.12 -12.01
CA GLU A 181 -2.54 -13.89 -12.26
C GLU A 181 -3.07 -13.33 -10.93
N PRO A 182 -2.81 -12.05 -10.60
CA PRO A 182 -3.23 -11.48 -9.35
C PRO A 182 -4.69 -11.04 -9.37
N MET A 183 -5.34 -11.10 -8.21
CA MET A 183 -6.49 -10.23 -7.95
C MET A 183 -5.96 -8.83 -7.65
N VAL A 184 -6.43 -7.83 -8.37
CA VAL A 184 -5.97 -6.45 -8.24
C VAL A 184 -7.05 -5.61 -7.55
N MET A 185 -6.68 -4.94 -6.45
CA MET A 185 -7.44 -3.81 -5.94
C MET A 185 -6.79 -2.53 -6.47
N HIS A 186 -7.55 -1.69 -7.16
CA HIS A 186 -7.00 -0.52 -7.83
C HIS A 186 -6.65 0.61 -6.88
N ALA A 187 -5.59 1.35 -7.20
CA ALA A 187 -5.27 2.59 -6.53
C ALA A 187 -6.18 3.70 -7.06
N SER A 188 -6.67 4.54 -6.17
CA SER A 188 -7.46 5.71 -6.55
C SER A 188 -7.23 6.86 -5.58
N ARG A 189 -7.44 8.09 -6.02
CA ARG A 189 -7.17 9.28 -5.21
C ARG A 189 -7.91 10.49 -5.75
N ALA A 190 -8.60 11.23 -4.86
CA ALA A 190 -9.03 12.58 -5.18
C ALA A 190 -7.83 13.56 -5.22
N ASP A 191 -7.99 14.65 -5.98
CA ASP A 191 -6.99 15.71 -6.02
C ASP A 191 -6.90 16.41 -4.64
N PRO A 192 -5.70 16.57 -4.04
CA PRO A 192 -5.53 17.33 -2.80
C PRO A 192 -6.06 18.77 -2.87
N ASP A 193 -6.10 19.36 -4.05
CA ASP A 193 -6.61 20.72 -4.28
C ASP A 193 -8.11 20.81 -4.55
N ASN A 194 -8.84 19.68 -4.46
CA ASN A 194 -10.29 19.67 -4.64
C ASN A 194 -11.02 20.45 -3.54
N ASP A 195 -12.08 21.17 -3.90
CA ASP A 195 -12.82 22.03 -2.96
C ASP A 195 -13.48 21.23 -1.82
N TRP A 196 -13.94 20.00 -2.07
CA TRP A 196 -14.46 19.11 -1.03
C TRP A 196 -13.39 18.74 0.00
N VAL A 197 -12.16 18.56 -0.45
CA VAL A 197 -11.01 18.29 0.42
C VAL A 197 -10.68 19.51 1.26
N ARG A 198 -10.63 20.70 0.65
CA ARG A 198 -10.38 21.98 1.35
C ARG A 198 -11.46 22.23 2.40
N LEU A 199 -12.74 22.01 2.06
CA LEU A 199 -13.84 22.13 3.01
C LEU A 199 -13.64 21.19 4.21
N ALA A 200 -13.38 19.90 3.97
CA ALA A 200 -13.23 18.92 5.03
C ALA A 200 -12.05 19.27 5.96
N MET A 201 -10.90 19.63 5.40
CA MET A 201 -9.74 20.06 6.17
C MET A 201 -10.03 21.28 7.04
N ALA A 202 -10.68 22.31 6.48
CA ALA A 202 -11.05 23.53 7.21
C ALA A 202 -12.11 23.26 8.29
N SER A 203 -13.11 22.45 8.01
CA SER A 203 -14.16 22.08 8.95
C SER A 203 -13.60 21.32 10.16
N ILE A 204 -12.80 20.28 9.90
CA ILE A 204 -12.17 19.49 10.97
C ILE A 204 -11.26 20.37 11.83
N GLN A 205 -10.46 21.23 11.21
CA GLN A 205 -9.60 22.15 11.95
C GLN A 205 -10.40 23.13 12.83
N ARG A 206 -11.51 23.66 12.34
CA ARG A 206 -12.41 24.53 13.16
C ARG A 206 -12.98 23.78 14.35
N THR A 207 -13.44 22.54 14.13
CA THR A 207 -14.09 21.75 15.15
C THR A 207 -13.13 21.26 16.23
N THR A 208 -11.93 20.86 15.86
CA THR A 208 -10.95 20.25 16.78
C THR A 208 -9.92 21.24 17.30
N GLY A 209 -9.74 22.37 16.64
CA GLY A 209 -8.64 23.31 16.91
C GLY A 209 -7.27 22.83 16.37
N VAL A 210 -7.21 21.65 15.74
CA VAL A 210 -5.97 21.02 15.26
C VAL A 210 -6.02 20.87 13.74
N LYS A 211 -4.94 21.29 13.04
CA LYS A 211 -4.80 21.07 11.60
C LYS A 211 -4.73 19.55 11.33
N PRO A 212 -5.67 18.97 10.55
CA PRO A 212 -5.61 17.55 10.21
C PRO A 212 -4.36 17.20 9.40
N THR A 213 -3.91 15.95 9.50
CA THR A 213 -2.96 15.39 8.53
C THR A 213 -3.71 15.06 7.25
N LEU A 214 -3.21 15.52 6.11
CA LEU A 214 -3.73 15.16 4.79
C LEU A 214 -2.86 14.06 4.19
N LEU A 215 -3.45 12.88 3.95
CA LEU A 215 -2.79 11.78 3.26
C LEU A 215 -3.39 11.65 1.85
N PRO A 216 -2.59 11.77 0.80
CA PRO A 216 -3.06 11.55 -0.57
C PRO A 216 -3.63 10.14 -0.77
N ASN A 217 -3.01 9.15 -0.15
CA ASN A 217 -3.45 7.77 -0.15
C ASN A 217 -3.31 7.18 1.26
N LEU A 218 -4.25 6.34 1.67
CA LEU A 218 -4.00 5.41 2.77
C LEU A 218 -2.96 4.38 2.33
N GLY A 219 -2.09 3.95 3.23
CA GLY A 219 -1.10 2.89 2.97
C GLY A 219 -1.75 1.52 2.67
N GLY A 220 -2.92 1.24 3.25
CA GLY A 220 -3.76 0.09 2.96
C GLY A 220 -4.58 0.25 1.68
N SER A 221 -5.50 -0.69 1.43
CA SER A 221 -6.41 -0.68 0.28
C SER A 221 -7.86 -0.77 0.75
N LEU A 222 -8.71 0.07 0.17
CA LEU A 222 -10.17 0.08 0.31
C LEU A 222 -10.77 0.12 -1.10
N PRO A 223 -12.04 -0.22 -1.29
CA PRO A 223 -12.71 -0.14 -2.60
C PRO A 223 -13.03 1.32 -2.99
N ASN A 224 -12.07 2.22 -2.84
CA ASN A 224 -12.23 3.65 -3.13
C ASN A 224 -12.39 3.92 -4.63
N ASP A 225 -11.77 3.11 -5.48
CA ASP A 225 -11.89 3.15 -6.94
C ASP A 225 -13.32 3.03 -7.43
N VAL A 226 -14.17 2.23 -6.75
CA VAL A 226 -15.60 2.13 -7.08
C VAL A 226 -16.30 3.49 -6.99
N PHE A 227 -15.96 4.29 -6.01
CA PHE A 227 -16.54 5.62 -5.81
C PHE A 227 -15.81 6.68 -6.65
N ALA A 228 -14.48 6.68 -6.62
CA ALA A 228 -13.68 7.68 -7.29
C ALA A 228 -13.75 7.54 -8.83
N ASP A 229 -13.47 6.34 -9.34
CA ASP A 229 -13.38 6.08 -10.79
C ASP A 229 -14.72 5.60 -11.36
N GLY A 230 -15.38 4.66 -10.68
CA GLY A 230 -16.65 4.10 -11.12
C GLY A 230 -17.81 5.12 -11.05
N LEU A 231 -17.92 5.87 -9.98
CA LEU A 231 -18.93 6.92 -9.82
C LEU A 231 -18.41 8.33 -10.12
N GLY A 232 -17.10 8.52 -10.30
CA GLY A 232 -16.46 9.81 -10.56
C GLY A 232 -16.65 10.82 -9.43
N LEU A 233 -16.66 10.37 -8.17
CA LEU A 233 -16.87 11.23 -7.01
C LEU A 233 -15.52 11.63 -6.39
N PRO A 234 -15.33 12.89 -6.00
CA PRO A 234 -14.29 13.22 -5.04
C PRO A 234 -14.51 12.43 -3.76
N THR A 235 -13.47 11.83 -3.22
CA THR A 235 -13.53 11.00 -2.02
C THR A 235 -12.75 11.63 -0.88
N VAL A 236 -13.37 11.71 0.30
CA VAL A 236 -12.80 12.23 1.54
C VAL A 236 -13.07 11.23 2.64
N TRP A 237 -12.03 10.65 3.20
CA TRP A 237 -12.11 9.66 4.27
C TRP A 237 -11.64 10.27 5.59
N VAL A 238 -12.45 10.14 6.63
CA VAL A 238 -12.19 10.69 7.96
C VAL A 238 -12.20 9.56 8.98
N PRO A 239 -11.02 8.96 9.29
CA PRO A 239 -10.93 7.83 10.20
C PRO A 239 -11.14 8.23 11.66
N HIS A 240 -11.72 7.33 12.45
CA HIS A 240 -11.99 7.51 13.88
C HIS A 240 -11.30 6.47 14.78
N SER A 241 -10.47 5.60 14.22
CA SER A 241 -9.57 4.70 14.95
C SER A 241 -8.12 5.19 14.91
N TYR A 242 -7.18 4.42 15.44
CA TYR A 242 -5.77 4.75 15.48
C TYR A 242 -4.92 3.47 15.35
N PRO A 243 -3.59 3.56 15.05
CA PRO A 243 -2.78 2.38 14.74
C PRO A 243 -2.78 1.30 15.83
N ALA A 244 -2.71 1.68 17.11
CA ALA A 244 -2.67 0.75 18.23
C ALA A 244 -4.04 0.20 18.65
N CYS A 245 -5.11 0.41 17.87
CA CYS A 245 -6.43 -0.15 18.14
C CYS A 245 -6.53 -1.66 17.89
N SER A 246 -5.43 -2.32 17.54
CA SER A 246 -5.37 -3.75 17.19
C SER A 246 -6.25 -4.15 16.01
N GLN A 247 -6.30 -3.30 14.97
CA GLN A 247 -7.11 -3.55 13.77
C GLN A 247 -6.85 -4.94 13.18
N HIS A 248 -7.92 -5.69 12.92
CA HIS A 248 -7.90 -7.07 12.44
C HIS A 248 -7.19 -8.08 13.37
N ALA A 249 -7.07 -7.76 14.65
CA ALA A 249 -6.42 -8.60 15.64
C ALA A 249 -7.29 -8.78 16.92
N PRO A 250 -6.97 -9.74 17.80
CA PRO A 250 -7.63 -9.85 19.09
C PRO A 250 -7.52 -8.55 19.90
N ASN A 251 -8.58 -8.24 20.65
CA ASN A 251 -8.73 -7.01 21.44
C ASN A 251 -8.80 -5.72 20.58
N GLU A 252 -9.26 -5.81 19.35
CA GLU A 252 -9.58 -4.59 18.58
C GLU A 252 -10.52 -3.71 19.37
N HIS A 253 -10.22 -2.41 19.45
CA HIS A 253 -10.96 -1.48 20.30
C HIS A 253 -10.98 -0.06 19.73
N VAL A 254 -11.88 0.75 20.27
CA VAL A 254 -11.94 2.19 20.01
C VAL A 254 -11.75 2.96 21.32
N LEU A 255 -11.20 4.17 21.23
CA LEU A 255 -11.08 5.06 22.38
C LEU A 255 -12.29 5.99 22.45
N ALA A 256 -12.98 6.03 23.61
CA ALA A 256 -14.13 6.89 23.81
C ALA A 256 -13.87 8.39 23.50
N PRO A 257 -12.70 8.98 23.84
CA PRO A 257 -12.38 10.35 23.41
C PRO A 257 -12.35 10.53 21.90
N LEU A 258 -11.75 9.57 21.15
CA LEU A 258 -11.69 9.64 19.68
C LEU A 258 -13.08 9.51 19.04
N MET A 259 -13.95 8.67 19.61
CA MET A 259 -15.34 8.54 19.15
C MET A 259 -16.15 9.83 19.36
N ARG A 260 -15.96 10.50 20.51
CA ARG A 260 -16.61 11.78 20.79
C ARG A 260 -16.11 12.88 19.84
N GLU A 261 -14.80 12.97 19.64
CA GLU A 261 -14.19 13.89 18.68
C GLU A 261 -14.69 13.61 17.25
N GLY A 262 -14.73 12.32 16.86
CA GLY A 262 -15.26 11.87 15.56
C GLY A 262 -16.69 12.32 15.33
N LEU A 263 -17.56 12.16 16.34
CA LEU A 263 -18.93 12.62 16.26
C LEU A 263 -19.02 14.14 16.03
N LEU A 264 -18.22 14.91 16.77
CA LEU A 264 -18.17 16.37 16.61
C LEU A 264 -17.65 16.77 15.24
N MET A 265 -16.59 16.12 14.76
CA MET A 265 -16.03 16.37 13.42
C MET A 265 -17.05 16.11 12.33
N MET A 266 -17.73 14.96 12.39
CA MET A 266 -18.73 14.62 11.36
C MET A 266 -19.96 15.53 11.41
N ALA A 267 -20.43 15.89 12.60
CA ALA A 267 -21.53 16.86 12.75
C ALA A 267 -21.14 18.24 12.22
N GLY A 268 -19.95 18.74 12.56
CA GLY A 268 -19.42 19.99 12.05
C GLY A 268 -19.25 19.99 10.52
N LEU A 269 -18.72 18.90 9.99
CA LEU A 269 -18.52 18.75 8.54
C LEU A 269 -19.86 18.74 7.78
N LEU A 270 -20.87 18.03 8.27
CA LEU A 270 -22.21 18.02 7.66
C LEU A 270 -22.87 19.40 7.72
N TRP A 271 -22.70 20.12 8.85
CA TRP A 271 -23.17 21.49 8.98
C TRP A 271 -22.51 22.41 7.94
N ASP A 272 -21.19 22.37 7.86
CA ASP A 272 -20.41 23.20 6.92
C ASP A 272 -20.73 22.89 5.45
N VAL A 273 -20.99 21.65 5.12
CA VAL A 273 -21.49 21.26 3.78
C VAL A 273 -22.82 21.95 3.49
N GLY A 274 -23.73 21.99 4.46
CA GLY A 274 -25.03 22.69 4.33
C GLY A 274 -24.85 24.18 4.11
N GLU A 275 -24.05 24.85 4.93
CA GLU A 275 -23.77 26.30 4.84
C GLU A 275 -23.08 26.69 3.51
N GLN A 276 -22.20 25.82 2.99
CA GLN A 276 -21.46 26.09 1.77
C GLN A 276 -22.04 25.45 0.50
N ALA A 277 -23.21 24.86 0.59
CA ALA A 277 -23.85 24.11 -0.51
C ALA A 277 -24.02 24.90 -1.81
N ALA A 278 -24.08 26.24 -1.74
CA ALA A 278 -24.21 27.11 -2.92
C ALA A 278 -22.92 27.26 -3.72
N VAL A 279 -21.75 27.12 -3.07
CA VAL A 279 -20.42 27.36 -3.69
C VAL A 279 -19.64 26.08 -3.96
N LEU A 280 -20.05 24.96 -3.37
CA LEU A 280 -19.42 23.68 -3.62
C LEU A 280 -19.69 23.18 -5.03
N PRO A 281 -18.68 22.55 -5.69
CA PRO A 281 -18.88 21.95 -7.00
C PRO A 281 -19.99 20.90 -6.98
N ARG A 282 -20.96 21.05 -7.88
CA ARG A 282 -22.00 20.05 -8.10
C ARG A 282 -21.71 19.28 -9.35
N ARG A 283 -21.94 17.99 -9.31
CA ARG A 283 -21.96 17.18 -10.52
C ARG A 283 -23.11 17.68 -11.40
N GLY A 284 -22.80 18.04 -12.63
CA GLY A 284 -23.83 18.54 -13.55
C GLY A 284 -25.04 17.61 -13.60
N ARG A 285 -26.22 18.23 -13.50
CA ARG A 285 -27.50 17.56 -13.77
C ARG A 285 -27.66 17.30 -15.25
#